data_6fb6467e35586b344629ae352b8e7154
#
_entry.id   6fb6467e35586b344629ae352b8e7154
#
_cell.length_a   1.000
_cell.length_b   1.000
_cell.length_c   1.000
_cell.angle_alpha   90.00
_cell.angle_beta   90.00
_cell.angle_gamma   90.00
#
_symmetry.space_group_name_H-M   'P 1'
#
loop_
_entity.id
_entity.type
_entity.pdbx_description
1 polymer ?
#
loop_
_entity_poly.entity_id
_entity_poly.type
_entity_poly.pdbx_seq_one_letter_code
_entity_poly.pdbx_strand_id
1 'polypeptide(L)'
;GNAQHPKVAQMLAIAQAILRKKTMGNYPAPEAILSVVAEGSLVDFDTASKIETRFFVTLATGRISKNMINAFWFQMNEINAGASRPTGIEPIDTIKVGVLGSGLMGHGISYVTALAGMEVIMTDTTQVNVDKGLQRIKSILSGGVKQGLVTEKEMEESLDRVTGTDDYSKLEGCDLIIEAVFEDRELKGKVTKQAENFMVPHGVFASNTSTIPITGLAERSLCPE
;
A
#
# COMPACT_ATOMS: atom_id res chain seq x y z
N GLY A 1 8.55 -9.74 -38.01
CA GLY A 1 7.15 -10.02 -38.26
C GLY A 1 6.52 -8.93 -39.09
N ASN A 2 5.58 -9.26 -39.95
CA ASN A 2 4.90 -8.28 -40.79
C ASN A 2 3.78 -7.61 -39.96
N ALA A 3 3.89 -6.29 -39.76
CA ALA A 3 2.91 -5.48 -39.04
C ALA A 3 1.51 -5.50 -39.71
N GLN A 4 1.47 -5.72 -41.02
CA GLN A 4 0.22 -5.83 -41.80
C GLN A 4 -0.44 -7.21 -41.70
N HIS A 5 0.16 -8.17 -40.96
CA HIS A 5 -0.44 -9.48 -40.79
C HIS A 5 -1.79 -9.38 -40.02
N PRO A 6 -2.87 -10.01 -40.51
CA PRO A 6 -4.21 -9.88 -39.90
C PRO A 6 -4.27 -10.17 -38.40
N LYS A 7 -3.48 -11.11 -37.89
CA LYS A 7 -3.37 -11.42 -36.45
C LYS A 7 -2.78 -10.26 -35.64
N VAL A 8 -1.84 -9.50 -36.21
CA VAL A 8 -1.25 -8.34 -35.55
C VAL A 8 -2.27 -7.19 -35.46
N ALA A 9 -2.96 -6.91 -36.56
CA ALA A 9 -4.03 -5.92 -36.59
C ALA A 9 -5.15 -6.24 -35.57
N GLN A 10 -5.56 -7.50 -35.51
CA GLN A 10 -6.56 -7.95 -34.54
C GLN A 10 -6.04 -7.81 -33.10
N MET A 11 -4.79 -8.16 -32.82
CA MET A 11 -4.18 -7.99 -31.50
C MET A 11 -4.12 -6.52 -31.06
N LEU A 12 -3.71 -5.62 -31.95
CA LEU A 12 -3.65 -4.18 -31.66
C LEU A 12 -5.03 -3.58 -31.40
N ALA A 13 -6.06 -4.02 -32.16
CA ALA A 13 -7.45 -3.58 -31.93
C ALA A 13 -7.97 -3.97 -30.54
N ILE A 14 -7.63 -5.16 -30.05
CA ILE A 14 -8.06 -5.65 -28.73
C ILE A 14 -7.20 -5.04 -27.62
N ALA A 15 -5.92 -4.76 -27.89
CA ALA A 15 -4.96 -4.24 -26.89
C ALA A 15 -5.43 -2.95 -26.24
N GLN A 16 -6.05 -2.04 -26.98
CA GLN A 16 -6.60 -0.80 -26.43
C GLN A 16 -7.69 -1.05 -25.38
N ALA A 17 -8.60 -1.97 -25.64
CA ALA A 17 -9.68 -2.31 -24.70
C ALA A 17 -9.13 -2.98 -23.43
N ILE A 18 -8.16 -3.89 -23.57
CA ILE A 18 -7.49 -4.54 -22.43
C ILE A 18 -6.74 -3.52 -21.59
N LEU A 19 -6.00 -2.62 -22.24
CA LEU A 19 -5.24 -1.57 -21.58
C LEU A 19 -6.17 -0.66 -20.79
N ARG A 20 -7.25 -0.18 -21.42
CA ARG A 20 -8.21 0.70 -20.76
C ARG A 20 -8.91 0.03 -19.57
N LYS A 21 -9.19 -1.27 -19.66
CA LYS A 21 -9.70 -2.04 -18.51
C LYS A 21 -8.72 -2.10 -17.34
N LYS A 22 -7.40 -2.15 -17.61
CA LYS A 22 -6.35 -2.19 -16.58
C LYS A 22 -6.06 -0.81 -15.99
N THR A 23 -6.07 0.22 -16.80
CA THR A 23 -5.65 1.60 -16.43
C THR A 23 -6.82 2.51 -16.08
N MET A 24 -8.04 2.08 -16.36
CA MET A 24 -9.28 2.89 -16.24
C MET A 24 -9.18 4.23 -17.01
N GLY A 25 -8.28 4.30 -18.02
CA GLY A 25 -8.01 5.53 -18.79
C GLY A 25 -7.21 6.60 -18.05
N ASN A 26 -6.64 6.29 -16.87
CA ASN A 26 -5.93 7.29 -16.05
C ASN A 26 -4.48 7.53 -16.52
N TYR A 27 -3.95 6.67 -17.39
CA TYR A 27 -2.56 6.74 -17.87
C TYR A 27 -2.53 6.92 -19.38
N PRO A 28 -2.33 8.13 -19.90
CA PRO A 28 -2.33 8.38 -21.35
C PRO A 28 -1.08 7.83 -22.06
N ALA A 29 0.05 7.67 -21.36
CA ALA A 29 1.28 7.20 -22.00
C ALA A 29 1.18 5.78 -22.58
N PRO A 30 0.63 4.76 -21.88
CA PRO A 30 0.42 3.43 -22.46
C PRO A 30 -0.50 3.43 -23.69
N GLU A 31 -1.54 4.28 -23.71
CA GLU A 31 -2.42 4.43 -24.88
C GLU A 31 -1.67 5.04 -26.08
N ALA A 32 -0.86 6.06 -25.82
CA ALA A 32 0.00 6.68 -26.81
C ALA A 32 1.05 5.69 -27.37
N ILE A 33 1.66 4.85 -26.52
CA ILE A 33 2.60 3.82 -26.93
C ILE A 33 1.95 2.83 -27.90
N LEU A 34 0.73 2.37 -27.63
CA LEU A 34 0.01 1.49 -28.56
C LEU A 34 -0.28 2.18 -29.89
N SER A 35 -0.61 3.48 -29.88
CA SER A 35 -0.81 4.25 -31.10
C SER A 35 0.49 4.39 -31.89
N VAL A 36 1.60 4.70 -31.23
CA VAL A 36 2.94 4.80 -31.85
C VAL A 36 3.34 3.46 -32.48
N VAL A 37 3.11 2.33 -31.78
CA VAL A 37 3.38 1.00 -32.32
C VAL A 37 2.53 0.72 -33.57
N ALA A 38 1.23 1.04 -33.52
CA ALA A 38 0.33 0.81 -34.63
C ALA A 38 0.68 1.67 -35.85
N GLU A 39 0.88 2.98 -35.69
CA GLU A 39 1.23 3.92 -36.76
C GLU A 39 2.65 3.69 -37.26
N GLY A 40 3.63 3.58 -36.37
CA GLY A 40 5.05 3.45 -36.71
C GLY A 40 5.39 2.15 -37.41
N SER A 41 4.64 1.05 -37.14
CA SER A 41 4.87 -0.22 -37.80
C SER A 41 4.50 -0.26 -39.30
N LEU A 42 3.83 0.76 -39.79
CA LEU A 42 3.35 0.88 -41.18
C LEU A 42 4.25 1.77 -42.04
N VAL A 43 5.26 2.40 -41.49
CA VAL A 43 6.12 3.39 -42.15
C VAL A 43 7.62 3.03 -41.97
N ASP A 44 8.51 3.76 -42.62
CA ASP A 44 9.94 3.69 -42.42
C ASP A 44 10.36 4.18 -41.01
N PHE A 45 11.59 3.82 -40.61
CA PHE A 45 12.10 4.14 -39.28
C PHE A 45 12.15 5.63 -38.98
N ASP A 46 12.58 6.46 -39.94
CA ASP A 46 12.67 7.91 -39.71
C ASP A 46 11.30 8.55 -39.52
N THR A 47 10.31 8.09 -40.27
CA THR A 47 8.91 8.51 -40.13
C THR A 47 8.32 7.99 -38.81
N ALA A 48 8.60 6.75 -38.44
CA ALA A 48 8.17 6.19 -37.15
C ALA A 48 8.72 6.99 -35.96
N SER A 49 10.00 7.37 -36.01
CA SER A 49 10.64 8.19 -34.97
C SER A 49 10.01 9.59 -34.85
N LYS A 50 9.59 10.19 -35.96
CA LYS A 50 8.84 11.46 -35.94
C LYS A 50 7.44 11.31 -35.31
N ILE A 51 6.77 10.19 -35.59
CA ILE A 51 5.49 9.86 -34.96
C ILE A 51 5.67 9.73 -33.45
N GLU A 52 6.64 8.94 -33.00
CA GLU A 52 6.97 8.76 -31.58
C GLU A 52 7.25 10.11 -30.89
N THR A 53 8.10 10.94 -31.50
CA THR A 53 8.46 12.27 -30.98
C THR A 53 7.21 13.15 -30.78
N ARG A 54 6.28 13.13 -31.73
CA ARG A 54 5.02 13.91 -31.62
C ARG A 54 4.20 13.49 -30.41
N PHE A 55 4.02 12.18 -30.22
CA PHE A 55 3.30 11.65 -29.05
C PHE A 55 4.06 11.94 -27.75
N PHE A 56 5.37 11.75 -27.73
CA PHE A 56 6.21 12.05 -26.58
C PHE A 56 6.10 13.51 -26.13
N VAL A 57 6.24 14.46 -27.06
CA VAL A 57 6.12 15.90 -26.76
C VAL A 57 4.76 16.22 -26.15
N THR A 58 3.68 15.67 -26.71
CA THR A 58 2.31 15.86 -26.19
C THR A 58 2.17 15.33 -24.75
N LEU A 59 2.74 14.15 -24.47
CA LEU A 59 2.71 13.57 -23.13
C LEU A 59 3.57 14.37 -22.15
N ALA A 60 4.82 14.66 -22.52
CA ALA A 60 5.80 15.31 -21.64
C ALA A 60 5.37 16.74 -21.24
N THR A 61 4.78 17.49 -22.17
CA THR A 61 4.29 18.85 -21.90
C THR A 61 2.90 18.88 -21.27
N GLY A 62 2.21 17.73 -21.23
CA GLY A 62 0.86 17.60 -20.74
C GLY A 62 0.73 17.79 -19.22
N ARG A 63 -0.46 18.19 -18.75
CA ARG A 63 -0.76 18.40 -17.34
C ARG A 63 -0.62 17.12 -16.52
N ILE A 64 -1.00 15.96 -17.07
CA ILE A 64 -0.93 14.68 -16.37
C ILE A 64 0.52 14.34 -16.03
N SER A 65 1.45 14.46 -17.00
CA SER A 65 2.88 14.25 -16.77
C SER A 65 3.43 15.15 -15.66
N LYS A 66 3.11 16.44 -15.70
CA LYS A 66 3.54 17.41 -14.68
C LYS A 66 2.99 17.05 -13.28
N ASN A 67 1.72 16.65 -13.20
CA ASN A 67 1.12 16.23 -11.95
C ASN A 67 1.76 14.94 -11.40
N MET A 68 2.04 13.96 -12.28
CA MET A 68 2.71 12.73 -11.88
C MET A 68 4.15 12.97 -11.40
N ILE A 69 4.90 13.83 -12.11
CA ILE A 69 6.25 14.23 -11.69
C ILE A 69 6.18 14.94 -10.33
N ASN A 70 5.24 15.86 -10.15
CA ASN A 70 5.09 16.54 -8.86
C ASN A 70 4.77 15.56 -7.73
N ALA A 71 3.77 14.68 -7.92
CA ALA A 71 3.34 13.75 -6.88
C ALA A 71 4.37 12.63 -6.61
N PHE A 72 4.85 11.95 -7.67
CA PHE A 72 5.65 10.74 -7.54
C PHE A 72 7.17 10.98 -7.51
N TRP A 73 7.61 12.21 -7.83
CA TRP A 73 9.02 12.56 -7.74
C TRP A 73 9.25 13.61 -6.65
N PHE A 74 8.74 14.81 -6.79
CA PHE A 74 9.04 15.89 -5.86
C PHE A 74 8.47 15.64 -4.46
N GLN A 75 7.17 15.40 -4.36
CA GLN A 75 6.51 15.17 -3.06
C GLN A 75 6.98 13.88 -2.39
N MET A 76 7.19 12.80 -3.13
CA MET A 76 7.74 11.57 -2.57
C MET A 76 9.17 11.74 -2.04
N ASN A 77 10.03 12.46 -2.76
CA ASN A 77 11.38 12.77 -2.28
C ASN A 77 11.35 13.66 -1.05
N GLU A 78 10.46 14.65 -1.00
CA GLU A 78 10.26 15.52 0.16
C GLU A 78 9.81 14.72 1.39
N ILE A 79 8.83 13.83 1.24
CA ILE A 79 8.36 12.94 2.32
C ILE A 79 9.48 12.01 2.77
N ASN A 80 10.19 11.36 1.84
CA ASN A 80 11.28 10.45 2.15
C ASN A 80 12.48 11.16 2.83
N ALA A 81 12.66 12.45 2.58
CA ALA A 81 13.64 13.28 3.28
C ALA A 81 13.17 13.71 4.70
N GLY A 82 11.96 13.31 5.10
CA GLY A 82 11.44 13.61 6.44
C GLY A 82 10.85 15.02 6.59
N ALA A 83 10.49 15.70 5.50
CA ALA A 83 9.99 17.07 5.55
C ALA A 83 8.70 17.24 6.38
N SER A 84 7.90 16.17 6.50
CA SER A 84 6.67 16.16 7.32
C SER A 84 6.92 15.79 8.79
N ARG A 85 8.18 15.48 9.17
CA ARG A 85 8.50 15.17 10.57
C ARG A 85 8.50 16.45 11.42
N PRO A 86 7.89 16.45 12.61
CA PRO A 86 7.99 17.57 13.54
C PRO A 86 9.44 17.87 13.91
N THR A 87 9.77 19.16 14.05
CA THR A 87 11.12 19.60 14.40
C THR A 87 11.51 19.12 15.79
N GLY A 88 12.70 18.55 15.92
CA GLY A 88 13.23 18.06 17.21
C GLY A 88 12.79 16.65 17.60
N ILE A 89 12.07 15.96 16.73
CA ILE A 89 11.69 14.55 16.92
C ILE A 89 12.65 13.66 16.12
N GLU A 90 13.46 12.88 16.81
CA GLU A 90 14.36 11.92 16.18
C GLU A 90 13.59 10.72 15.60
N PRO A 91 14.09 10.07 14.53
CA PRO A 91 13.53 8.83 14.02
C PRO A 91 13.55 7.74 15.10
N ILE A 92 12.47 6.99 15.21
CA ILE A 92 12.40 5.80 16.07
C ILE A 92 12.42 4.57 15.17
N ASP A 93 13.30 3.63 15.49
CA ASP A 93 13.28 2.32 14.86
C ASP A 93 12.10 1.51 15.41
N THR A 94 11.17 1.14 14.54
CA THR A 94 10.01 0.34 14.92
C THR A 94 10.37 -1.13 14.82
N ILE A 95 10.31 -1.84 15.94
CA ILE A 95 10.66 -3.28 16.04
C ILE A 95 9.40 -4.11 16.30
N LYS A 96 8.52 -3.63 17.21
CA LYS A 96 7.31 -4.34 17.63
C LYS A 96 6.06 -3.50 17.36
N VAL A 97 5.14 -4.05 16.58
CA VAL A 97 3.92 -3.36 16.14
C VAL A 97 2.67 -4.07 16.67
N GLY A 98 1.83 -3.32 17.36
CA GLY A 98 0.48 -3.75 17.71
C GLY A 98 -0.52 -3.42 16.59
N VAL A 99 -1.40 -4.34 16.24
CA VAL A 99 -2.48 -4.09 15.28
C VAL A 99 -3.82 -4.43 15.94
N LEU A 100 -4.66 -3.41 16.10
CA LEU A 100 -5.98 -3.56 16.71
C LEU A 100 -7.04 -3.80 15.63
N GLY A 101 -7.64 -4.98 15.66
CA GLY A 101 -8.58 -5.47 14.66
C GLY A 101 -7.91 -6.40 13.65
N SER A 102 -8.49 -7.59 13.47
CA SER A 102 -8.02 -8.63 12.54
C SER A 102 -8.82 -8.68 11.23
N GLY A 103 -9.63 -7.63 10.98
CA GLY A 103 -10.48 -7.47 9.80
C GLY A 103 -9.67 -7.31 8.50
N LEU A 104 -10.33 -6.77 7.45
CA LEU A 104 -9.71 -6.62 6.11
C LEU A 104 -8.40 -5.82 6.15
N MET A 105 -8.39 -4.69 6.84
CA MET A 105 -7.19 -3.85 6.93
C MET A 105 -6.19 -4.44 7.93
N GLY A 106 -6.64 -4.86 9.11
CA GLY A 106 -5.74 -5.31 10.18
C GLY A 106 -4.90 -6.52 9.80
N HIS A 107 -5.47 -7.58 9.20
CA HIS A 107 -4.65 -8.70 8.76
C HIS A 107 -3.71 -8.32 7.59
N GLY A 108 -4.13 -7.39 6.72
CA GLY A 108 -3.28 -6.87 5.65
C GLY A 108 -2.09 -6.06 6.19
N ILE A 109 -2.34 -5.17 7.16
CA ILE A 109 -1.30 -4.40 7.85
C ILE A 109 -0.34 -5.36 8.57
N SER A 110 -0.87 -6.31 9.35
CA SER A 110 -0.06 -7.33 10.03
C SER A 110 0.83 -8.11 9.06
N TYR A 111 0.28 -8.51 7.91
CA TYR A 111 1.02 -9.21 6.86
C TYR A 111 2.21 -8.41 6.33
N VAL A 112 1.99 -7.16 5.90
CA VAL A 112 3.08 -6.35 5.32
C VAL A 112 4.12 -5.95 6.36
N THR A 113 3.71 -5.74 7.61
CA THR A 113 4.60 -5.44 8.74
C THR A 113 5.52 -6.63 9.06
N ALA A 114 4.95 -7.84 9.14
CA ALA A 114 5.73 -9.06 9.37
C ALA A 114 6.69 -9.38 8.21
N LEU A 115 6.25 -9.14 6.96
CA LEU A 115 7.10 -9.30 5.78
C LEU A 115 8.26 -8.30 5.77
N ALA A 116 8.06 -7.10 6.33
CA ALA A 116 9.11 -6.11 6.53
C ALA A 116 10.09 -6.43 7.67
N GLY A 117 9.89 -7.57 8.39
CA GLY A 117 10.80 -8.07 9.41
C GLY A 117 10.47 -7.66 10.85
N MET A 118 9.37 -6.98 11.09
CA MET A 118 8.94 -6.51 12.42
C MET A 118 8.12 -7.59 13.15
N GLU A 119 8.20 -7.61 14.48
CA GLU A 119 7.27 -8.39 15.33
C GLU A 119 5.88 -7.75 15.31
N VAL A 120 4.85 -8.58 15.21
CA VAL A 120 3.46 -8.11 15.12
C VAL A 120 2.59 -8.80 16.18
N ILE A 121 1.91 -7.99 16.97
CA ILE A 121 0.84 -8.46 17.86
C ILE A 121 -0.49 -8.02 17.26
N MET A 122 -1.22 -8.96 16.67
CA MET A 122 -2.54 -8.70 16.08
C MET A 122 -3.63 -9.07 17.09
N THR A 123 -4.48 -8.09 17.45
CA THR A 123 -5.56 -8.31 18.42
C THR A 123 -6.94 -8.15 17.79
N ASP A 124 -7.95 -8.81 18.40
CA ASP A 124 -9.37 -8.58 18.10
C ASP A 124 -10.20 -8.88 19.35
N THR A 125 -11.50 -8.62 19.30
CA THR A 125 -12.44 -8.81 20.42
C THR A 125 -12.59 -10.26 20.85
N THR A 126 -12.28 -11.22 20.00
CA THR A 126 -12.36 -12.67 20.28
C THR A 126 -11.23 -13.43 19.58
N GLN A 127 -10.75 -14.50 20.20
CA GLN A 127 -9.75 -15.38 19.58
C GLN A 127 -10.24 -15.96 18.24
N VAL A 128 -11.53 -16.20 18.07
CA VAL A 128 -12.12 -16.68 16.80
C VAL A 128 -11.89 -15.69 15.65
N ASN A 129 -12.01 -14.38 15.90
CA ASN A 129 -11.73 -13.36 14.90
C ASN A 129 -10.23 -13.29 14.58
N VAL A 130 -9.39 -13.36 15.60
CA VAL A 130 -7.93 -13.41 15.48
C VAL A 130 -7.51 -14.59 14.60
N ASP A 131 -8.02 -15.80 14.87
CA ASP A 131 -7.70 -16.99 14.11
C ASP A 131 -8.08 -16.87 12.63
N LYS A 132 -9.22 -16.25 12.33
CA LYS A 132 -9.61 -15.91 10.94
C LYS A 132 -8.62 -14.95 10.28
N GLY A 133 -8.14 -13.95 11.03
CA GLY A 133 -7.11 -13.02 10.56
C GLY A 133 -5.81 -13.74 10.22
N LEU A 134 -5.33 -14.60 11.11
CA LEU A 134 -4.13 -15.42 10.90
C LEU A 134 -4.26 -16.33 9.68
N GLN A 135 -5.42 -16.97 9.50
CA GLN A 135 -5.69 -17.81 8.32
C GLN A 135 -5.63 -16.99 7.02
N ARG A 136 -6.12 -15.74 7.02
CA ARG A 136 -6.04 -14.85 5.86
C ARG A 136 -4.59 -14.46 5.54
N ILE A 137 -3.78 -14.12 6.55
CA ILE A 137 -2.35 -13.85 6.39
C ILE A 137 -1.66 -15.05 5.74
N LYS A 138 -1.87 -16.26 6.28
CA LYS A 138 -1.33 -17.50 5.72
C LYS A 138 -1.76 -17.73 4.28
N SER A 139 -3.03 -17.45 3.94
CA SER A 139 -3.55 -17.59 2.58
C SER A 139 -2.89 -16.62 1.60
N ILE A 140 -2.67 -15.36 2.02
CA ILE A 140 -1.99 -14.34 1.20
C ILE A 140 -0.54 -14.76 0.92
N LEU A 141 0.20 -15.14 1.96
CA LEU A 141 1.59 -15.61 1.84
C LEU A 141 1.71 -16.85 0.94
N SER A 142 0.84 -17.86 1.14
CA SER A 142 0.79 -19.06 0.30
C SER A 142 0.46 -18.74 -1.17
N GLY A 143 -0.38 -17.73 -1.41
CA GLY A 143 -0.65 -17.21 -2.75
C GLY A 143 0.58 -16.54 -3.37
N GLY A 144 1.34 -15.79 -2.57
CA GLY A 144 2.61 -15.16 -2.97
C GLY A 144 3.67 -16.21 -3.34
N VAL A 145 3.78 -17.27 -2.57
CA VAL A 145 4.71 -18.40 -2.87
C VAL A 145 4.37 -19.03 -4.22
N LYS A 146 3.09 -19.35 -4.47
CA LYS A 146 2.63 -19.92 -5.74
C LYS A 146 2.92 -19.02 -6.95
N GLN A 147 2.98 -17.71 -6.75
CA GLN A 147 3.29 -16.73 -7.78
C GLN A 147 4.80 -16.40 -7.89
N GLY A 148 5.64 -16.96 -7.03
CA GLY A 148 7.07 -16.67 -6.97
C GLY A 148 7.41 -15.28 -6.45
N LEU A 149 6.51 -14.63 -5.72
CA LEU A 149 6.69 -13.30 -5.12
C LEU A 149 7.33 -13.37 -3.75
N VAL A 150 7.16 -14.50 -3.04
CA VAL A 150 7.67 -14.79 -1.71
C VAL A 150 8.20 -16.21 -1.72
N THR A 151 9.30 -16.50 -1.04
CA THR A 151 9.83 -17.85 -0.86
C THR A 151 9.11 -18.56 0.30
N GLU A 152 9.16 -19.89 0.34
CA GLU A 152 8.60 -20.68 1.48
C GLU A 152 9.24 -20.25 2.81
N LYS A 153 10.56 -20.02 2.81
CA LYS A 153 11.30 -19.55 3.98
C LYS A 153 10.81 -18.18 4.47
N GLU A 154 10.65 -17.22 3.58
CA GLU A 154 10.10 -15.88 3.93
C GLU A 154 8.66 -15.98 4.44
N MET A 155 7.86 -16.90 3.91
CA MET A 155 6.52 -17.16 4.42
C MET A 155 6.55 -17.66 5.86
N GLU A 156 7.37 -18.68 6.16
CA GLU A 156 7.52 -19.25 7.52
C GLU A 156 8.02 -18.18 8.50
N GLU A 157 9.10 -17.48 8.17
CA GLU A 157 9.64 -16.41 9.00
C GLU A 157 8.64 -15.27 9.23
N SER A 158 7.81 -14.93 8.24
CA SER A 158 6.79 -13.91 8.40
C SER A 158 5.64 -14.37 9.29
N LEU A 159 5.24 -15.63 9.19
CA LEU A 159 4.21 -16.19 10.07
C LEU A 159 4.67 -16.27 11.53
N ASP A 160 5.92 -16.61 11.77
CA ASP A 160 6.52 -16.69 13.11
C ASP A 160 6.60 -15.32 13.79
N ARG A 161 6.65 -14.23 13.02
CA ARG A 161 6.64 -12.85 13.55
C ARG A 161 5.24 -12.37 13.97
N VAL A 162 4.16 -13.08 13.61
CA VAL A 162 2.79 -12.65 13.92
C VAL A 162 2.22 -13.45 15.08
N THR A 163 2.01 -12.78 16.20
CA THR A 163 1.26 -13.31 17.34
C THR A 163 -0.17 -12.78 17.29
N GLY A 164 -1.15 -13.68 17.22
CA GLY A 164 -2.55 -13.34 17.30
C GLY A 164 -3.13 -13.61 18.70
N THR A 165 -3.85 -12.65 19.28
CA THR A 165 -4.40 -12.76 20.63
C THR A 165 -5.63 -11.87 20.84
N ASP A 166 -6.50 -12.21 21.78
CA ASP A 166 -7.56 -11.33 22.28
C ASP A 166 -7.18 -10.63 23.60
N ASP A 167 -5.95 -10.86 24.10
CA ASP A 167 -5.38 -10.26 25.28
C ASP A 167 -4.53 -9.03 24.96
N TYR A 168 -5.01 -7.84 25.34
CA TYR A 168 -4.32 -6.57 25.16
C TYR A 168 -2.99 -6.45 25.93
N SER A 169 -2.79 -7.23 26.99
CA SER A 169 -1.53 -7.22 27.75
C SER A 169 -0.32 -7.62 26.88
N LYS A 170 -0.55 -8.35 25.79
CA LYS A 170 0.49 -8.73 24.82
C LYS A 170 1.02 -7.56 23.97
N LEU A 171 0.29 -6.44 23.96
CA LEU A 171 0.74 -5.19 23.34
C LEU A 171 1.88 -4.52 24.13
N GLU A 172 2.20 -5.02 25.32
CA GLU A 172 3.28 -4.46 26.13
C GLU A 172 4.60 -4.41 25.34
N GLY A 173 5.21 -3.23 25.36
CA GLY A 173 6.46 -2.98 24.66
C GLY A 173 6.32 -2.70 23.16
N CYS A 174 5.12 -2.48 22.63
CA CYS A 174 4.95 -2.02 21.24
C CYS A 174 5.46 -0.59 21.04
N ASP A 175 6.28 -0.40 20.00
CA ASP A 175 6.79 0.90 19.54
C ASP A 175 5.74 1.67 18.76
N LEU A 176 4.89 0.94 18.02
CA LEU A 176 3.82 1.46 17.20
C LEU A 176 2.56 0.62 17.43
N ILE A 177 1.43 1.27 17.65
CA ILE A 177 0.12 0.58 17.60
C ILE A 177 -0.71 1.19 16.47
N ILE A 178 -1.24 0.33 15.60
CA ILE A 178 -2.09 0.71 14.47
C ILE A 178 -3.52 0.22 14.74
N GLU A 179 -4.43 1.15 14.91
CA GLU A 179 -5.84 0.86 15.10
C GLU A 179 -6.53 0.68 13.73
N ALA A 180 -7.14 -0.48 13.53
CA ALA A 180 -7.85 -0.88 12.32
C ALA A 180 -9.20 -1.56 12.66
N VAL A 181 -9.85 -1.12 13.73
CA VAL A 181 -11.18 -1.59 14.14
C VAL A 181 -12.27 -0.93 13.29
N PHE A 182 -13.53 -1.31 13.53
CA PHE A 182 -14.68 -0.76 12.81
C PHE A 182 -14.73 0.78 12.90
N GLU A 183 -15.22 1.43 11.84
CA GLU A 183 -15.22 2.89 11.66
C GLU A 183 -16.32 3.53 12.53
N ASP A 184 -16.09 3.56 13.83
CA ASP A 184 -16.95 4.14 14.86
C ASP A 184 -16.11 4.93 15.86
N ARG A 185 -16.46 6.21 16.10
CA ARG A 185 -15.68 7.14 16.93
C ARG A 185 -15.56 6.69 18.39
N GLU A 186 -16.65 6.19 18.96
CA GLU A 186 -16.68 5.78 20.38
C GLU A 186 -15.86 4.49 20.57
N LEU A 187 -16.01 3.53 19.67
CA LEU A 187 -15.21 2.31 19.68
C LEU A 187 -13.73 2.62 19.54
N LYS A 188 -13.34 3.44 18.56
CA LYS A 188 -11.94 3.85 18.34
C LYS A 188 -11.38 4.54 19.59
N GLY A 189 -12.08 5.49 20.17
CA GLY A 189 -11.66 6.16 21.40
C GLY A 189 -11.51 5.22 22.60
N LYS A 190 -12.34 4.19 22.70
CA LYS A 190 -12.25 3.17 23.75
C LYS A 190 -11.00 2.28 23.58
N VAL A 191 -10.79 1.76 22.39
CA VAL A 191 -9.64 0.87 22.12
C VAL A 191 -8.32 1.63 22.17
N THR A 192 -8.30 2.91 21.75
CA THR A 192 -7.13 3.79 21.89
C THR A 192 -6.68 3.87 23.35
N LYS A 193 -7.57 4.32 24.24
CA LYS A 193 -7.28 4.44 25.68
C LYS A 193 -6.84 3.12 26.31
N GLN A 194 -7.41 2.01 25.87
CA GLN A 194 -7.05 0.70 26.41
C GLN A 194 -5.66 0.28 25.95
N ALA A 195 -5.33 0.48 24.68
CA ALA A 195 -4.06 0.04 24.09
C ALA A 195 -2.86 0.90 24.52
N GLU A 196 -3.06 2.21 24.68
CA GLU A 196 -2.01 3.15 25.08
C GLU A 196 -1.37 2.82 26.44
N ASN A 197 -2.09 2.13 27.33
CA ASN A 197 -1.54 1.67 28.61
C ASN A 197 -0.41 0.64 28.47
N PHE A 198 -0.26 0.02 27.32
CA PHE A 198 0.73 -1.03 27.05
C PHE A 198 1.87 -0.59 26.12
N MET A 199 1.81 0.65 25.62
CA MET A 199 2.85 1.19 24.73
C MET A 199 4.11 1.56 25.50
N VAL A 200 5.25 1.57 24.80
CA VAL A 200 6.48 2.19 25.32
C VAL A 200 6.30 3.70 25.50
N PRO A 201 7.05 4.37 26.39
CA PRO A 201 6.85 5.79 26.73
C PRO A 201 6.90 6.77 25.54
N HIS A 202 7.56 6.40 24.44
CA HIS A 202 7.69 7.23 23.23
C HIS A 202 7.08 6.52 22.01
N GLY A 203 6.24 5.52 22.25
CA GLY A 203 5.53 4.81 21.18
C GLY A 203 4.53 5.70 20.47
N VAL A 204 4.25 5.35 19.21
CA VAL A 204 3.29 6.07 18.37
C VAL A 204 1.99 5.29 18.27
N PHE A 205 0.86 5.98 18.50
CA PHE A 205 -0.46 5.43 18.20
C PHE A 205 -0.98 5.99 16.88
N ALA A 206 -1.32 5.11 15.94
CA ALA A 206 -1.82 5.47 14.62
C ALA A 206 -3.22 4.89 14.39
N SER A 207 -4.09 5.63 13.73
CA SER A 207 -5.41 5.15 13.31
C SER A 207 -5.48 4.95 11.80
N ASN A 208 -6.01 3.82 11.36
CA ASN A 208 -6.30 3.53 9.95
C ASN A 208 -7.70 4.05 9.56
N THR A 209 -8.18 5.14 10.17
CA THR A 209 -9.44 5.79 9.77
C THR A 209 -9.29 6.45 8.40
N SER A 210 -10.38 6.46 7.61
CA SER A 210 -10.44 7.16 6.32
C SER A 210 -11.38 8.35 6.33
N THR A 211 -12.30 8.42 7.30
CA THR A 211 -13.40 9.40 7.29
C THR A 211 -13.55 10.17 8.59
N ILE A 212 -13.04 9.67 9.71
CA ILE A 212 -13.14 10.35 11.01
C ILE A 212 -11.94 11.28 11.16
N PRO A 213 -12.14 12.58 11.46
CA PRO A 213 -11.03 13.51 11.68
C PRO A 213 -10.10 13.05 12.81
N ILE A 214 -8.81 12.97 12.53
CA ILE A 214 -7.78 12.49 13.47
C ILE A 214 -7.74 13.34 14.73
N THR A 215 -7.82 14.67 14.62
CA THR A 215 -7.87 15.58 15.78
C THR A 215 -8.95 15.18 16.77
N GLY A 216 -10.16 14.85 16.26
CA GLY A 216 -11.25 14.43 17.13
C GLY A 216 -11.09 13.01 17.71
N LEU A 217 -10.27 12.15 17.14
CA LEU A 217 -9.86 10.87 17.74
C LEU A 217 -8.76 11.09 18.78
N ALA A 218 -7.81 11.97 18.51
CA ALA A 218 -6.73 12.32 19.44
C ALA A 218 -7.24 12.89 20.77
N GLU A 219 -8.37 13.62 20.78
CA GLU A 219 -9.04 14.06 22.01
C GLU A 219 -9.41 12.92 22.99
N ARG A 220 -9.47 11.69 22.49
CA ARG A 220 -9.75 10.48 23.28
C ARG A 220 -8.48 9.74 23.72
N SER A 221 -7.31 10.11 23.19
CA SER A 221 -6.01 9.58 23.59
C SER A 221 -5.63 10.02 25.02
N LEU A 222 -4.78 9.25 25.66
CA LEU A 222 -4.11 9.62 26.91
C LEU A 222 -2.95 10.59 26.66
N CYS A 223 -2.35 10.53 25.47
CA CYS A 223 -1.23 11.36 25.00
C CYS A 223 -1.56 11.90 23.60
N PRO A 224 -2.39 12.95 23.47
CA PRO A 224 -2.91 13.44 22.19
C PRO A 224 -1.88 14.18 21.31
N GLU A 225 -0.66 14.42 21.79
CA GLU A 225 0.41 15.18 21.11
C GLU A 225 1.43 14.28 20.42
#